data_bbfb122205cf810e0dc2208502aca459
#
_entry.id   bbfb122205cf810e0dc2208502aca459
#
_cell.length_a   1.000
_cell.length_b   1.000
_cell.length_c   1.000
_cell.angle_alpha   90.00
_cell.angle_beta   90.00
_cell.angle_gamma   90.00
#
_symmetry.space_group_name_H-M   'P 1'
#
loop_
_entity.id
_entity.type
_entity.pdbx_description
1 polymer ?
#
loop_
_entity_poly.entity_id
_entity_poly.type
_entity_poly.pdbx_seq_one_letter_code
_entity_poly.pdbx_strand_id
1 'polypeptide(L)'
;MNFFRIFITLCLIHIFFLPAHSSQKNTLNKLFDQLEKVDNSQTAELLEKKIWSIWNEHPRDIRLTEKLELGAELIQYGNYDYALKIFDNILATDPEWSEAWNKRATVFFLMKQYTKSLSDIEK
;
A
#
# COMPACT_ATOMS: atom_id res chain seq x y z
N MET A 1 13.27 34.75 26.42
CA MET A 1 11.90 34.21 26.56
C MET A 1 11.30 33.66 25.26
N ASN A 2 11.86 33.96 24.09
CA ASN A 2 11.31 33.51 22.79
C ASN A 2 11.88 32.16 22.31
N PHE A 3 13.08 31.78 22.73
CA PHE A 3 13.71 30.50 22.34
C PHE A 3 13.00 29.26 22.91
N PHE A 4 12.49 29.35 24.14
CA PHE A 4 11.79 28.23 24.78
C PHE A 4 10.41 27.95 24.15
N ARG A 5 9.73 28.98 23.66
CA ARG A 5 8.45 28.86 22.93
C ARG A 5 8.65 28.24 21.54
N ILE A 6 9.71 28.61 20.83
CA ILE A 6 10.04 28.04 19.51
C ILE A 6 10.42 26.57 19.63
N PHE A 7 11.12 26.16 20.70
CA PHE A 7 11.48 24.77 20.93
C PHE A 7 10.27 23.89 21.23
N ILE A 8 9.31 24.37 22.01
CA ILE A 8 8.05 23.64 22.29
C ILE A 8 7.19 23.52 21.02
N THR A 9 7.14 24.54 20.17
CA THR A 9 6.39 24.49 18.90
C THR A 9 7.01 23.51 17.91
N LEU A 10 8.34 23.43 17.84
CA LEU A 10 9.07 22.45 17.02
C LEU A 10 8.90 21.00 17.51
N CYS A 11 8.89 20.78 18.83
CA CYS A 11 8.62 19.44 19.40
C CYS A 11 7.19 19.00 19.19
N LEU A 12 6.20 19.92 19.21
CA LEU A 12 4.80 19.57 18.96
C LEU A 12 4.52 19.22 17.49
N ILE A 13 5.26 19.80 16.54
CA ILE A 13 5.12 19.48 15.11
C ILE A 13 5.64 18.05 14.82
N HIS A 14 6.63 17.55 15.57
CA HIS A 14 7.15 16.19 15.37
C HIS A 14 6.24 15.07 15.94
N ILE A 15 5.32 15.40 16.83
CA ILE A 15 4.42 14.40 17.46
C ILE A 15 3.22 14.04 16.57
N PHE A 16 2.88 14.87 15.56
CA PHE A 16 1.71 14.64 14.70
C PHE A 16 1.96 13.81 13.44
N PHE A 17 3.21 13.39 13.15
CA PHE A 17 3.54 12.72 11.89
C PHE A 17 3.72 11.18 11.96
N LEU A 18 3.45 10.52 13.10
CA LEU A 18 3.77 9.10 13.29
C LEU A 18 2.62 8.09 13.49
N PRO A 19 1.30 8.39 13.46
CA PRO A 19 0.34 7.36 13.87
C PRO A 19 -0.25 6.49 12.77
N ALA A 20 -0.31 6.92 11.50
CA ALA A 20 -1.06 6.16 10.49
C ALA A 20 -0.40 4.82 10.11
N HIS A 21 0.91 4.80 9.92
CA HIS A 21 1.64 3.57 9.55
C HIS A 21 1.70 2.54 10.67
N SER A 22 1.83 2.99 11.93
CA SER A 22 1.83 2.09 13.09
C SER A 22 0.43 1.50 13.34
N SER A 23 -0.64 2.24 13.06
CA SER A 23 -2.02 1.79 13.21
C SER A 23 -2.37 0.67 12.22
N GLN A 24 -2.02 0.84 10.94
CA GLN A 24 -2.25 -0.17 9.89
C GLN A 24 -1.49 -1.46 10.20
N LYS A 25 -0.21 -1.36 10.55
CA LYS A 25 0.62 -2.51 10.94
C LYS A 25 0.03 -3.28 12.14
N ASN A 26 -0.41 -2.56 13.18
CA ASN A 26 -1.01 -3.17 14.35
C ASN A 26 -2.33 -3.90 14.02
N THR A 27 -3.13 -3.33 13.11
CA THR A 27 -4.36 -3.96 12.64
C THR A 27 -4.07 -5.22 11.84
N LEU A 28 -3.10 -5.19 10.92
CA LEU A 28 -2.66 -6.34 10.15
C LEU A 28 -2.16 -7.47 11.07
N ASN A 29 -1.30 -7.16 12.05
CA ASN A 29 -0.81 -8.16 12.99
C ASN A 29 -1.96 -8.88 13.73
N LYS A 30 -2.97 -8.13 14.20
CA LYS A 30 -4.14 -8.73 14.84
C LYS A 30 -4.93 -9.63 13.90
N LEU A 31 -5.06 -9.25 12.63
CA LEU A 31 -5.78 -10.08 11.64
C LEU A 31 -5.01 -11.36 11.31
N PHE A 32 -3.68 -11.29 11.20
CA PHE A 32 -2.84 -12.49 11.03
C PHE A 32 -2.92 -13.41 12.24
N ASP A 33 -2.87 -12.87 13.47
CA ASP A 33 -3.05 -13.65 14.69
C ASP A 33 -4.43 -14.35 14.77
N GLN A 34 -5.48 -13.73 14.21
CA GLN A 34 -6.80 -14.32 14.09
C GLN A 34 -6.84 -15.39 13.00
N LEU A 35 -6.21 -15.14 11.84
CA LEU A 35 -6.14 -16.07 10.72
C LEU A 35 -5.42 -17.36 11.11
N GLU A 36 -4.33 -17.27 11.90
CA GLU A 36 -3.58 -18.41 12.40
C GLU A 36 -4.42 -19.34 13.29
N LYS A 37 -5.41 -18.78 14.01
CA LYS A 37 -6.21 -19.50 15.01
C LYS A 37 -7.56 -19.98 14.48
N VAL A 38 -7.94 -19.57 13.28
CA VAL A 38 -9.23 -19.95 12.70
C VAL A 38 -9.15 -21.34 12.07
N ASP A 39 -10.16 -22.16 12.33
CA ASP A 39 -10.24 -23.55 11.87
C ASP A 39 -11.32 -23.79 10.80
N ASN A 40 -12.13 -22.75 10.46
CA ASN A 40 -13.13 -22.86 9.42
C ASN A 40 -12.80 -21.96 8.20
N SER A 41 -13.01 -22.49 7.01
CA SER A 41 -12.66 -21.85 5.75
C SER A 41 -13.42 -20.55 5.47
N GLN A 42 -14.68 -20.45 5.89
CA GLN A 42 -15.50 -19.27 5.67
C GLN A 42 -15.00 -18.05 6.45
N THR A 43 -14.61 -18.25 7.72
CA THR A 43 -14.02 -17.20 8.54
C THR A 43 -12.62 -16.83 8.04
N ALA A 44 -11.82 -17.84 7.60
CA ALA A 44 -10.51 -17.59 7.01
C ALA A 44 -10.62 -16.69 5.77
N GLU A 45 -11.53 -16.98 4.85
CA GLU A 45 -11.77 -16.18 3.64
C GLU A 45 -12.15 -14.73 3.97
N LEU A 46 -12.98 -14.50 4.99
CA LEU A 46 -13.34 -13.16 5.44
C LEU A 46 -12.14 -12.38 6.01
N LEU A 47 -11.29 -13.06 6.79
CA LEU A 47 -10.07 -12.47 7.34
C LEU A 47 -9.07 -12.13 6.22
N GLU A 48 -8.87 -13.03 5.26
CA GLU A 48 -8.02 -12.80 4.10
C GLU A 48 -8.48 -11.57 3.28
N LYS A 49 -9.77 -11.48 2.96
CA LYS A 49 -10.34 -10.32 2.27
C LYS A 49 -10.07 -9.02 3.02
N LYS A 50 -10.20 -9.03 4.34
CA LYS A 50 -9.93 -7.87 5.18
C LYS A 50 -8.44 -7.51 5.23
N ILE A 51 -7.55 -8.48 5.27
CA ILE A 51 -6.10 -8.29 5.19
C ILE A 51 -5.75 -7.65 3.84
N TRP A 52 -6.26 -8.18 2.73
CA TRP A 52 -6.03 -7.64 1.40
C TRP A 52 -6.56 -6.21 1.23
N SER A 53 -7.74 -5.91 1.77
CA SER A 53 -8.30 -4.55 1.75
C SER A 53 -7.37 -3.56 2.43
N ILE A 54 -6.88 -3.88 3.63
CA ILE A 54 -5.97 -3.00 4.39
C ILE A 54 -4.61 -2.90 3.70
N TRP A 55 -4.11 -3.96 3.11
CA TRP A 55 -2.81 -3.97 2.43
C TRP A 55 -2.80 -3.09 1.18
N ASN A 56 -3.90 -3.09 0.45
CA ASN A 56 -4.06 -2.24 -0.75
C ASN A 56 -4.39 -0.79 -0.42
N GLU A 57 -4.65 -0.44 0.85
CA GLU A 57 -4.97 0.92 1.26
C GLU A 57 -3.69 1.74 1.50
N HIS A 58 -3.59 2.90 0.83
CA HIS A 58 -2.50 3.83 1.07
C HIS A 58 -2.67 4.48 2.45
N PRO A 59 -1.62 4.46 3.32
CA PRO A 59 -1.77 4.82 4.74
C PRO A 59 -2.13 6.29 5.00
N ARG A 60 -2.00 7.17 4.00
CA ARG A 60 -2.14 8.62 4.17
C ARG A 60 -2.93 9.33 3.08
N ASP A 61 -3.16 8.72 1.91
CA ASP A 61 -3.82 9.36 0.77
C ASP A 61 -4.77 8.40 0.05
N ILE A 62 -6.06 8.54 0.33
CA ILE A 62 -7.11 7.72 -0.28
C ILE A 62 -7.13 7.82 -1.81
N ARG A 63 -6.71 8.94 -2.39
CA ARG A 63 -6.67 9.10 -3.85
C ARG A 63 -5.64 8.19 -4.50
N LEU A 64 -4.56 7.84 -3.78
CA LEU A 64 -3.59 6.85 -4.26
C LEU A 64 -4.19 5.44 -4.20
N THR A 65 -4.99 5.12 -3.18
CA THR A 65 -5.76 3.87 -3.11
C THR A 65 -6.72 3.75 -4.29
N GLU A 66 -7.52 4.77 -4.58
CA GLU A 66 -8.44 4.80 -5.71
C GLU A 66 -7.72 4.61 -7.06
N LYS A 67 -6.55 5.22 -7.23
CA LYS A 67 -5.71 4.99 -8.42
C LYS A 67 -5.18 3.56 -8.50
N LEU A 68 -4.76 2.97 -7.37
CA LEU A 68 -4.30 1.59 -7.34
C LEU A 68 -5.40 0.63 -7.77
N GLU A 69 -6.62 0.83 -7.27
CA GLU A 69 -7.80 0.05 -7.63
C GLU A 69 -8.12 0.19 -9.12
N LEU A 70 -8.09 1.41 -9.66
CA LEU A 70 -8.28 1.65 -11.09
C LEU A 70 -7.21 0.93 -11.92
N GLY A 71 -5.95 0.97 -11.51
CA GLY A 71 -4.87 0.23 -12.17
C GLY A 71 -5.08 -1.28 -12.12
N ALA A 72 -5.54 -1.81 -10.99
CA ALA A 72 -5.87 -3.23 -10.83
C ALA A 72 -7.05 -3.66 -11.72
N GLU A 73 -8.07 -2.83 -11.84
CA GLU A 73 -9.19 -3.06 -12.76
C GLU A 73 -8.72 -3.10 -14.22
N LEU A 74 -7.87 -2.18 -14.63
CA LEU A 74 -7.28 -2.16 -15.98
C LEU A 74 -6.49 -3.45 -16.28
N ILE A 75 -5.80 -4.04 -15.30
CA ILE A 75 -5.14 -5.35 -15.45
C ILE A 75 -6.17 -6.44 -15.80
N GLN A 76 -7.30 -6.47 -15.09
CA GLN A 76 -8.35 -7.48 -15.33
C GLN A 76 -8.93 -7.42 -16.75
N TYR A 77 -8.98 -6.21 -17.32
CA TYR A 77 -9.41 -6.00 -18.72
C TYR A 77 -8.28 -6.14 -19.74
N GLY A 78 -7.07 -6.48 -19.33
CA GLY A 78 -5.91 -6.60 -20.23
C GLY A 78 -5.34 -5.27 -20.74
N ASN A 79 -5.76 -4.14 -20.15
CA ASN A 79 -5.32 -2.80 -20.53
C ASN A 79 -3.97 -2.45 -19.87
N TYR A 80 -2.95 -3.24 -20.13
CA TYR A 80 -1.65 -3.18 -19.44
C TYR A 80 -0.94 -1.84 -19.60
N ASP A 81 -0.96 -1.24 -20.78
CA ASP A 81 -0.29 0.06 -21.02
C ASP A 81 -0.91 1.19 -20.19
N TYR A 82 -2.23 1.18 -20.01
CA TYR A 82 -2.90 2.16 -19.15
C TYR A 82 -2.65 1.87 -17.67
N ALA A 83 -2.65 0.60 -17.26
CA ALA A 83 -2.31 0.21 -15.90
C ALA A 83 -0.89 0.68 -15.54
N LEU A 84 0.11 0.49 -16.42
CA LEU A 84 1.47 1.00 -16.22
C LEU A 84 1.50 2.51 -15.98
N LYS A 85 0.78 3.31 -16.79
CA LYS A 85 0.71 4.76 -16.61
C LYS A 85 0.14 5.16 -15.25
N ILE A 86 -0.86 4.42 -14.76
CA ILE A 86 -1.43 4.67 -13.44
C ILE A 86 -0.40 4.37 -12.34
N PHE A 87 0.26 3.21 -12.39
CA PHE A 87 1.26 2.85 -11.37
C PHE A 87 2.50 3.74 -11.43
N ASP A 88 2.95 4.16 -12.62
CA ASP A 88 4.02 5.14 -12.78
C ASP A 88 3.66 6.50 -12.11
N ASN A 89 2.41 6.94 -12.26
CA ASN A 89 1.92 8.16 -11.61
C ASN A 89 1.87 8.01 -10.08
N ILE A 90 1.43 6.85 -9.57
CA ILE A 90 1.43 6.56 -8.13
C ILE A 90 2.87 6.61 -7.60
N LEU A 91 3.80 5.91 -8.24
CA LEU A 91 5.20 5.82 -7.83
C LEU A 91 5.96 7.13 -7.97
N ALA A 92 5.55 8.01 -8.89
CA ALA A 92 6.06 9.37 -8.97
C ALA A 92 5.60 10.25 -7.79
N THR A 93 4.45 9.92 -7.20
CA THR A 93 3.87 10.64 -6.04
C THR A 93 4.39 10.08 -4.72
N ASP A 94 4.41 8.75 -4.56
CA ASP A 94 4.94 8.06 -3.40
C ASP A 94 5.77 6.83 -3.82
N PRO A 95 7.09 6.99 -4.00
CA PRO A 95 7.99 5.91 -4.37
C PRO A 95 8.22 4.88 -3.25
N GLU A 96 7.79 5.17 -2.02
CA GLU A 96 7.94 4.27 -0.87
C GLU A 96 6.76 3.29 -0.73
N TRP A 97 5.70 3.45 -1.53
CA TRP A 97 4.54 2.56 -1.43
C TRP A 97 4.76 1.22 -2.16
N SER A 98 5.14 0.21 -1.39
CA SER A 98 5.50 -1.13 -1.88
C SER A 98 4.40 -1.78 -2.74
N GLU A 99 3.11 -1.56 -2.41
CA GLU A 99 2.02 -2.16 -3.16
C GLU A 99 1.94 -1.64 -4.60
N ALA A 100 2.30 -0.37 -4.84
CA ALA A 100 2.35 0.17 -6.19
C ALA A 100 3.45 -0.49 -7.04
N TRP A 101 4.62 -0.75 -6.43
CA TRP A 101 5.69 -1.51 -7.07
C TRP A 101 5.25 -2.93 -7.40
N ASN A 102 4.60 -3.61 -6.46
CA ASN A 102 4.07 -4.97 -6.63
C ASN A 102 3.05 -5.05 -7.78
N LYS A 103 2.10 -4.10 -7.86
CA LYS A 103 1.12 -4.04 -8.95
C LYS A 103 1.78 -3.78 -10.31
N ARG A 104 2.75 -2.87 -10.38
CA ARG A 104 3.48 -2.62 -11.63
C ARG A 104 4.32 -3.82 -12.06
N ALA A 105 4.98 -4.49 -11.12
CA ALA A 105 5.68 -5.75 -11.38
C ALA A 105 4.76 -6.83 -11.96
N THR A 106 3.54 -6.93 -11.44
CA THR A 106 2.52 -7.85 -11.97
C THR A 106 2.19 -7.54 -13.43
N VAL A 107 2.04 -6.27 -13.79
CA VAL A 107 1.79 -5.87 -15.19
C VAL A 107 2.97 -6.26 -16.07
N PHE A 108 4.20 -5.95 -15.67
CA PHE A 108 5.38 -6.36 -16.43
C PHE A 108 5.48 -7.88 -16.60
N PHE A 109 5.14 -8.65 -15.57
CA PHE A 109 5.09 -10.11 -15.66
C PHE A 109 4.07 -10.59 -16.71
N LEU A 110 2.84 -10.05 -16.68
CA LEU A 110 1.79 -10.37 -17.63
C LEU A 110 2.17 -10.00 -19.09
N MET A 111 2.93 -8.91 -19.24
CA MET A 111 3.50 -8.50 -20.53
C MET A 111 4.77 -9.29 -20.92
N LYS A 112 5.17 -10.30 -20.14
CA LYS A 112 6.40 -11.10 -20.32
C LYS A 112 7.70 -10.29 -20.25
N GLN A 113 7.66 -9.10 -19.63
CA GLN A 113 8.83 -8.25 -19.40
C GLN A 113 9.47 -8.60 -18.04
N TYR A 114 9.94 -9.84 -17.91
CA TYR A 114 10.35 -10.44 -16.64
C TYR A 114 11.47 -9.68 -15.92
N THR A 115 12.43 -9.13 -16.65
CA THR A 115 13.53 -8.34 -16.07
C THR A 115 13.01 -7.08 -15.36
N LYS A 116 12.03 -6.39 -15.95
CA LYS A 116 11.41 -5.21 -15.32
C LYS A 116 10.56 -5.62 -14.12
N SER A 117 9.81 -6.71 -14.25
CA SER A 117 9.03 -7.25 -13.14
C SER A 117 9.92 -7.55 -11.92
N LEU A 118 11.04 -8.24 -12.13
CA LEU A 118 11.99 -8.57 -11.08
C LEU A 118 12.58 -7.30 -10.44
N SER A 119 12.96 -6.32 -11.25
CA SER A 119 13.50 -5.04 -10.76
C SER A 119 12.52 -4.28 -9.87
N ASP A 120 11.21 -4.36 -10.15
CA ASP A 120 10.18 -3.73 -9.33
C ASP A 120 9.94 -4.49 -8.01
N ILE A 121 10.02 -5.83 -8.03
CA ILE A 121 9.87 -6.66 -6.83
C ILE A 121 11.00 -6.45 -5.81
N GLU A 122 12.16 -6.00 -6.26
CA GLU A 122 13.34 -5.74 -5.41
C GLU A 122 13.29 -4.37 -4.72
N LYS A 123 12.24 -3.56 -4.92
CA LYS A 123 12.05 -2.24 -4.29
C LYS A 123 11.36 -2.36 -2.94
#